data_f437b41d69f8b2d1b7de54a6e8db76ae
#
_entry.id   f437b41d69f8b2d1b7de54a6e8db76ae
#
_cell.length_a   1.000
_cell.length_b   1.000
_cell.length_c   1.000
_cell.angle_alpha   90.00
_cell.angle_beta   90.00
_cell.angle_gamma   90.00
#
_symmetry.space_group_name_H-M   'P 1'
#
loop_
_entity.id
_entity.type
_entity.pdbx_description
1 polymer ?
#
loop_
_entity_poly.entity_id
_entity_poly.type
_entity_poly.pdbx_seq_one_letter_code
_entity_poly.pdbx_strand_id
1 'polypeptide(L)'
;MSKVVIIGGGAAGMFASIAAAECGHQVEVYEKNEKLGKKLFITGKGRCNITNACDMEGLFDAVRTNVKFLYSSFYGYTNEQVIEFFERIGVPTKVERGDRVFPVSDHSSDVICGLEREMNRLG
;
A
#
# COMPACT_ATOMS: atom_id res chain seq x y z
N MET A 1 -21.70 -0.08 12.19
CA MET A 1 -20.27 -0.18 12.50
C MET A 1 -19.94 -1.57 13.01
N SER A 2 -18.91 -2.17 12.46
CA SER A 2 -18.43 -3.49 12.91
C SER A 2 -17.03 -3.37 13.48
N LYS A 3 -16.61 -4.39 14.21
CA LYS A 3 -15.23 -4.53 14.65
C LYS A 3 -14.49 -5.38 13.63
N VAL A 4 -13.38 -4.87 13.12
CA VAL A 4 -12.52 -5.57 12.16
C VAL A 4 -11.18 -5.87 12.82
N VAL A 5 -10.79 -7.13 12.78
CA VAL A 5 -9.50 -7.58 13.32
C VAL A 5 -8.60 -7.97 12.15
N ILE A 6 -7.40 -7.41 12.12
CA ILE A 6 -6.43 -7.67 11.05
C ILE A 6 -5.20 -8.33 11.69
N ILE A 7 -4.84 -9.47 11.16
CA ILE A 7 -3.65 -10.21 11.60
C ILE A 7 -2.52 -9.92 10.62
N GLY A 8 -1.50 -9.25 11.13
CA GLY A 8 -0.33 -8.86 10.35
C GLY A 8 -0.35 -7.39 9.96
N GLY A 9 0.69 -6.68 10.37
CA GLY A 9 0.89 -5.25 10.09
C GLY A 9 1.90 -4.99 8.96
N GLY A 10 1.87 -5.80 7.91
CA GLY A 10 2.63 -5.55 6.70
C GLY A 10 1.87 -4.60 5.76
N ALA A 11 2.33 -4.50 4.52
CA ALA A 11 1.72 -3.60 3.53
C ALA A 11 0.22 -3.87 3.37
N ALA A 12 -0.17 -5.12 3.18
CA ALA A 12 -1.57 -5.50 3.00
C ALA A 12 -2.40 -5.20 4.25
N GLY A 13 -1.90 -5.54 5.43
CA GLY A 13 -2.61 -5.31 6.69
C GLY A 13 -2.79 -3.84 7.00
N MET A 14 -1.77 -3.02 6.82
CA MET A 14 -1.85 -1.58 7.01
C MET A 14 -2.86 -0.95 6.05
N PHE A 15 -2.81 -1.31 4.78
CA PHE A 15 -3.72 -0.78 3.77
C PHE A 15 -5.17 -1.19 4.06
N ALA A 16 -5.38 -2.46 4.42
CA ALA A 16 -6.71 -2.97 4.77
C ALA A 16 -7.27 -2.26 6.01
N SER A 17 -6.43 -1.98 7.00
CA SER A 17 -6.86 -1.28 8.22
C SER A 17 -7.36 0.13 7.91
N ILE A 18 -6.66 0.83 7.03
CA ILE A 18 -7.06 2.17 6.60
C ILE A 18 -8.39 2.12 5.86
N ALA A 19 -8.54 1.20 4.92
CA ALA A 19 -9.78 1.05 4.16
C ALA A 19 -10.97 0.75 5.06
N ALA A 20 -10.81 -0.17 6.01
CA ALA A 20 -11.88 -0.52 6.95
C ALA A 20 -12.25 0.66 7.86
N ALA A 21 -11.24 1.39 8.35
CA ALA A 21 -11.48 2.55 9.22
C ALA A 21 -12.15 3.70 8.45
N GLU A 22 -11.79 3.92 7.20
CA GLU A 22 -12.45 4.90 6.35
C GLU A 22 -13.93 4.57 6.10
N CYS A 23 -14.28 3.28 6.16
CA CYS A 23 -15.68 2.84 6.07
C CYS A 23 -16.43 2.93 7.42
N GLY A 24 -15.82 3.48 8.44
CA GLY A 24 -16.44 3.70 9.74
C GLY A 24 -16.38 2.52 10.69
N HIS A 25 -15.56 1.53 10.40
CA HIS A 25 -15.41 0.37 11.28
C HIS A 25 -14.34 0.61 12.34
N GLN A 26 -14.50 -0.05 13.49
CA GLN A 26 -13.47 -0.10 14.51
C GLN A 26 -12.45 -1.17 14.11
N VAL A 27 -11.16 -0.80 14.05
CA VAL A 27 -10.12 -1.71 13.54
C VAL A 27 -9.06 -1.96 14.60
N GLU A 28 -8.67 -3.22 14.74
CA GLU A 28 -7.54 -3.64 15.55
C GLU A 28 -6.56 -4.43 14.68
N VAL A 29 -5.28 -4.06 14.71
CA VAL A 29 -4.22 -4.73 13.96
C VAL A 29 -3.29 -5.42 14.95
N TYR A 30 -3.06 -6.71 14.75
CA TYR A 30 -2.15 -7.52 15.57
C TYR A 30 -0.91 -7.86 14.76
N GLU A 31 0.24 -7.34 15.19
CA GLU A 31 1.53 -7.58 14.55
C GLU A 31 2.49 -8.23 15.54
N LYS A 32 3.10 -9.36 15.14
CA LYS A 32 4.02 -10.11 16.00
C LYS A 32 5.36 -9.43 16.23
N ASN A 33 5.78 -8.53 15.33
CA ASN A 33 7.04 -7.80 15.43
C ASN A 33 6.81 -6.47 16.15
N GLU A 34 7.88 -5.87 16.65
CA GLU A 34 7.81 -4.58 17.35
C GLU A 34 7.34 -3.45 16.45
N LYS A 35 7.65 -3.54 15.16
CA LYS A 35 7.33 -2.48 14.17
C LYS A 35 6.45 -3.02 13.06
N LEU A 36 5.54 -2.17 12.59
CA LEU A 36 4.76 -2.41 11.37
C LEU A 36 5.68 -2.33 10.15
N GLY A 37 5.28 -3.03 9.09
CA GLY A 37 5.94 -2.88 7.79
C GLY A 37 7.36 -3.42 7.70
N LYS A 38 7.72 -4.39 8.53
CA LYS A 38 9.08 -4.94 8.57
C LYS A 38 9.58 -5.38 7.18
N LYS A 39 8.75 -6.11 6.45
CA LYS A 39 9.10 -6.57 5.12
C LYS A 39 9.08 -5.42 4.10
N LEU A 40 8.12 -4.53 4.23
CA LEU A 40 8.01 -3.35 3.37
C LEU A 40 9.28 -2.49 3.45
N PHE A 41 9.87 -2.39 4.63
CA PHE A 41 11.08 -1.60 4.86
C PHE A 41 12.24 -1.98 3.95
N ILE A 42 12.38 -3.27 3.60
CA ILE A 42 13.49 -3.77 2.77
C ILE A 42 13.18 -3.80 1.27
N THR A 43 11.95 -3.51 0.88
CA THR A 43 11.57 -3.52 -0.54
C THR A 43 12.27 -2.43 -1.33
N GLY A 44 12.45 -2.66 -2.63
CA GLY A 44 13.09 -1.71 -3.52
C GLY A 44 14.48 -1.27 -3.04
N LYS A 45 15.22 -2.16 -2.40
CA LYS A 45 16.54 -1.87 -1.81
C LYS A 45 16.47 -0.72 -0.80
N GLY A 46 15.43 -0.69 0.03
CA GLY A 46 15.22 0.34 1.04
C GLY A 46 14.51 1.59 0.54
N ARG A 47 14.15 1.65 -0.73
CA ARG A 47 13.46 2.79 -1.34
C ARG A 47 11.95 2.62 -1.39
N CYS A 48 11.45 1.39 -1.31
CA CYS A 48 10.05 0.98 -1.47
C CYS A 48 9.50 1.29 -2.87
N ASN A 49 9.57 0.32 -3.76
CA ASN A 49 8.85 0.40 -5.03
C ASN A 49 7.35 0.18 -4.75
N ILE A 50 6.59 1.26 -4.68
CA ILE A 50 5.20 1.26 -4.24
C ILE A 50 4.30 0.55 -5.25
N THR A 51 4.39 0.96 -6.52
CA THR A 51 3.57 0.43 -7.60
C THR A 51 4.26 0.72 -8.94
N ASN A 52 3.52 0.53 -10.02
CA ASN A 52 3.98 0.86 -11.37
C ASN A 52 2.94 1.74 -12.03
N ALA A 53 3.38 2.79 -12.73
CA ALA A 53 2.51 3.76 -13.38
C ALA A 53 2.09 3.35 -14.79
N CYS A 54 2.28 2.10 -15.18
CA CYS A 54 1.84 1.59 -16.48
C CYS A 54 0.31 1.56 -16.57
N ASP A 55 -0.20 1.34 -17.78
CA ASP A 55 -1.63 1.14 -17.98
C ASP A 55 -2.09 -0.21 -17.42
N MET A 56 -3.40 -0.44 -17.43
CA MET A 56 -3.98 -1.67 -16.88
C MET A 56 -3.50 -2.92 -17.63
N GLU A 57 -3.36 -2.82 -18.95
CA GLU A 57 -2.85 -3.91 -19.76
C GLU A 57 -1.42 -4.29 -19.35
N GLY A 58 -0.57 -3.30 -19.10
CA GLY A 58 0.79 -3.53 -18.60
C GLY A 58 0.81 -4.22 -17.24
N LEU A 59 -0.12 -3.87 -16.34
CA LEU A 59 -0.24 -4.56 -15.06
C LEU A 59 -0.57 -6.03 -15.23
N PHE A 60 -1.56 -6.35 -16.06
CA PHE A 60 -1.96 -7.73 -16.30
C PHE A 60 -0.87 -8.54 -16.99
N ASP A 61 -0.15 -7.93 -17.92
CA ASP A 61 0.96 -8.59 -18.62
C ASP A 61 2.11 -8.95 -17.68
N ALA A 62 2.29 -8.20 -16.61
CA ALA A 62 3.31 -8.47 -15.61
C ALA A 62 2.99 -9.66 -14.70
N VAL A 63 1.73 -10.09 -14.64
CA VAL A 63 1.31 -11.22 -13.82
C VAL A 63 1.59 -12.52 -14.57
N ARG A 64 2.40 -13.38 -13.96
CA ARG A 64 2.89 -14.59 -14.62
C ARG A 64 1.87 -15.72 -14.71
N THR A 65 1.03 -15.86 -13.70
CA THR A 65 0.05 -16.96 -13.64
C THR A 65 -1.25 -16.46 -13.04
N ASN A 66 -2.37 -17.05 -13.46
CA ASN A 66 -3.69 -16.78 -12.89
C ASN A 66 -4.07 -15.29 -12.90
N VAL A 67 -3.74 -14.58 -13.97
CA VAL A 67 -4.00 -13.14 -14.09
C VAL A 67 -5.47 -12.81 -13.86
N LYS A 68 -6.39 -13.67 -14.30
CA LYS A 68 -7.84 -13.45 -14.13
C LYS A 68 -8.27 -13.35 -12.67
N PHE A 69 -7.55 -14.01 -11.78
CA PHE A 69 -7.81 -13.94 -10.35
C PHE A 69 -7.66 -12.50 -9.83
N LEU A 70 -6.80 -11.70 -10.46
CA LEU A 70 -6.51 -10.33 -10.04
C LEU A 70 -7.32 -9.27 -10.76
N TYR A 71 -8.15 -9.63 -11.75
CA TYR A 71 -8.94 -8.64 -12.50
C TYR A 71 -9.79 -7.77 -11.57
N SER A 72 -10.55 -8.40 -10.69
CA SER A 72 -11.43 -7.69 -9.77
C SER A 72 -10.65 -6.76 -8.86
N SER A 73 -9.52 -7.22 -8.33
CA SER A 73 -8.69 -6.43 -7.43
C SER A 73 -8.08 -5.21 -8.13
N PHE A 74 -7.51 -5.39 -9.30
CA PHE A 74 -6.84 -4.30 -10.03
C PHE A 74 -7.84 -3.28 -10.58
N TYR A 75 -9.02 -3.71 -11.04
CA TYR A 75 -10.07 -2.78 -11.46
C TYR A 75 -10.76 -2.12 -10.29
N GLY A 76 -10.90 -2.83 -9.17
CA GLY A 76 -11.52 -2.28 -7.97
C GLY A 76 -10.66 -1.23 -7.26
N TYR A 77 -9.34 -1.37 -7.35
CA TYR A 77 -8.40 -0.40 -6.82
C TYR A 77 -7.17 -0.36 -7.71
N THR A 78 -7.10 0.66 -8.57
CA THR A 78 -6.09 0.74 -9.62
C THR A 78 -4.74 1.23 -9.09
N ASN A 79 -3.68 1.01 -9.88
CA ASN A 79 -2.35 1.54 -9.57
C ASN A 79 -2.36 3.08 -9.50
N GLU A 80 -3.14 3.75 -10.30
CA GLU A 80 -3.30 5.20 -10.22
C GLU A 80 -3.93 5.62 -8.89
N GLN A 81 -4.93 4.87 -8.41
CA GLN A 81 -5.54 5.10 -7.11
C GLN A 81 -4.56 4.88 -5.97
N VAL A 82 -3.63 3.94 -6.10
CA VAL A 82 -2.56 3.73 -5.12
C VAL A 82 -1.66 4.97 -5.05
N ILE A 83 -1.26 5.51 -6.21
CA ILE A 83 -0.45 6.73 -6.27
C ILE A 83 -1.18 7.90 -5.61
N GLU A 84 -2.44 8.12 -5.98
CA GLU A 84 -3.28 9.17 -5.40
C GLU A 84 -3.40 9.04 -3.89
N PHE A 85 -3.57 7.81 -3.41
CA PHE A 85 -3.64 7.53 -1.97
C PHE A 85 -2.38 8.00 -1.24
N PHE A 86 -1.19 7.65 -1.73
CA PHE A 86 0.05 8.05 -1.07
C PHE A 86 0.27 9.57 -1.13
N GLU A 87 -0.04 10.20 -2.26
CA GLU A 87 0.00 11.66 -2.36
C GLU A 87 -0.94 12.30 -1.33
N ARG A 88 -2.15 11.79 -1.20
CA ARG A 88 -3.16 12.31 -0.27
C ARG A 88 -2.72 12.21 1.19
N ILE A 89 -2.04 11.13 1.57
CA ILE A 89 -1.59 10.94 2.96
C ILE A 89 -0.24 11.61 3.25
N GLY A 90 0.28 12.38 2.30
CA GLY A 90 1.50 13.15 2.52
C GLY A 90 2.80 12.40 2.21
N VAL A 91 2.72 11.38 1.37
CA VAL A 91 3.90 10.67 0.86
C VAL A 91 4.01 10.97 -0.64
N PRO A 92 4.73 12.04 -1.02
CA PRO A 92 4.87 12.37 -2.44
C PRO A 92 5.65 11.29 -3.18
N THR A 93 5.23 11.03 -4.41
CA THR A 93 5.77 9.95 -5.24
C THR A 93 6.43 10.49 -6.50
N LYS A 94 7.28 9.67 -7.11
CA LYS A 94 7.92 9.96 -8.40
C LYS A 94 7.89 8.69 -9.25
N VAL A 95 7.94 8.88 -10.57
CA VAL A 95 8.00 7.80 -11.53
C VAL A 95 9.41 7.75 -12.11
N GLU A 96 10.03 6.59 -12.08
CA GLU A 96 11.36 6.36 -12.62
C GLU A 96 11.31 5.40 -13.81
N ARG A 97 12.48 5.09 -14.35
CA ARG A 97 12.64 4.19 -15.49
C ARG A 97 11.80 2.92 -15.32
N GLY A 98 11.11 2.51 -16.37
CA GLY A 98 10.22 1.35 -16.35
C GLY A 98 8.89 1.63 -15.64
N ASP A 99 8.50 2.89 -15.52
CA ASP A 99 7.27 3.33 -14.85
C ASP A 99 7.21 2.94 -13.36
N ARG A 100 8.35 2.66 -12.74
CA ARG A 100 8.42 2.31 -11.33
C ARG A 100 8.15 3.53 -10.47
N VAL A 101 7.28 3.37 -9.47
CA VAL A 101 6.88 4.44 -8.58
C VAL A 101 7.55 4.28 -7.22
N PHE A 102 8.27 5.31 -6.81
CA PHE A 102 8.97 5.38 -5.52
C PHE A 102 8.53 6.62 -4.75
N PRO A 103 8.72 6.65 -3.42
CA PRO A 103 8.58 7.92 -2.71
C PRO A 103 9.68 8.88 -3.15
N VAL A 104 9.36 10.16 -3.21
CA VAL A 104 10.35 11.20 -3.60
C VAL A 104 11.57 11.16 -2.70
N SER A 105 11.39 10.84 -1.41
CA SER A 105 12.49 10.75 -0.44
C SER A 105 13.45 9.59 -0.68
N ASP A 106 13.04 8.58 -1.46
CA ASP A 106 13.78 7.31 -1.64
C ASP A 106 13.95 6.49 -0.36
N HIS A 107 13.11 6.72 0.65
CA HIS A 107 13.17 6.00 1.92
C HIS A 107 11.87 5.25 2.19
N SER A 108 11.97 3.91 2.28
CA SER A 108 10.83 3.06 2.65
C SER A 108 10.24 3.43 4.01
N SER A 109 11.08 3.93 4.93
CA SER A 109 10.62 4.41 6.24
C SER A 109 9.56 5.50 6.13
N ASP A 110 9.67 6.39 5.14
CA ASP A 110 8.68 7.46 4.95
C ASP A 110 7.34 6.91 4.47
N VAL A 111 7.36 5.85 3.67
CA VAL A 111 6.12 5.16 3.26
C VAL A 111 5.45 4.53 4.48
N ILE A 112 6.20 3.83 5.30
CA ILE A 112 5.69 3.17 6.51
C ILE A 112 5.15 4.22 7.50
N CYS A 113 5.92 5.28 7.74
CA CYS A 113 5.48 6.37 8.64
C CYS A 113 4.22 7.05 8.13
N GLY A 114 4.10 7.25 6.83
CA GLY A 114 2.88 7.81 6.22
C GLY A 114 1.67 6.93 6.46
N LEU A 115 1.81 5.62 6.29
CA LEU A 115 0.75 4.66 6.55
C LEU A 115 0.38 4.62 8.04
N GLU A 116 1.35 4.57 8.93
CA GLU A 116 1.11 4.59 10.37
C GLU A 116 0.41 5.86 10.83
N ARG A 117 0.83 7.00 10.30
CA ARG A 117 0.21 8.29 10.61
C ARG A 117 -1.26 8.30 10.20
N GLU A 118 -1.59 7.75 9.04
CA GLU A 118 -2.97 7.65 8.56
C GLU A 118 -3.79 6.69 9.41
N MET A 119 -3.22 5.53 9.78
CA MET A 119 -3.86 4.59 10.68
C MET A 119 -4.20 5.25 12.02
N ASN A 120 -3.26 6.00 12.59
CA ASN A 120 -3.46 6.70 13.86
C ASN A 120 -4.48 7.84 13.75
N ARG A 121 -4.50 8.54 12.61
CA ARG A 121 -5.50 9.60 12.36
C ARG A 121 -6.93 9.06 12.35
N LEU A 122 -7.10 7.87 11.83
CA LEU A 122 -8.42 7.23 11.74
C LEU A 122 -8.84 6.52 13.02
N GLY A 123 -7.92 6.37 13.96
CA GLY A 123 -8.17 5.66 15.21
C GLY A 123 -7.88 4.19 15.08
#